data_e87484658eacfb1afd8a4a24624bbc1e
#
_entry.id   e87484658eacfb1afd8a4a24624bbc1e
#
_cell.length_a   1.000
_cell.length_b   1.000
_cell.length_c   1.000
_cell.angle_alpha   90.00
_cell.angle_beta   90.00
_cell.angle_gamma   90.00
#
_symmetry.space_group_name_H-M   'P 1'
#
loop_
_entity.id
_entity.type
_entity.pdbx_description
1 polymer ?
#
loop_
_entity_poly.entity_id
_entity_poly.type
_entity_poly.pdbx_seq_one_letter_code
_entity_poly.pdbx_strand_id
1 'polypeptide(L)'
;MAVASPSSPADHGLTDEQRDFVAAIRDFCARECTTDKLAALTDGGRDPHNHEVATRMADLGWYGLTIPEEYGGSGGTFFDATLFLEEVARGQAPIGAYGVTLICVGALNRFGTEEQKRDLLRRVAQGGTLAIAMSEPDAGSDVAALKCRARRDGDEWVISGSKMWCSFAHKASHVLVVCRTGEDSERHEGLSMIFVARDAEGFTMRPIDTLGGEDTNELHLDDVRVPAENLLGTDGGGWLQLMAGLNNERVILAALALGLGQRAFDDTLAYVKERRQFGRPVGSFQALQHRLADLATDLVQARLLVRWVARLTDEDPGRMLPQEASMAKLAATELAKRCALESVQMAGGYGYAAEYPMERHLRSAVVTTIYGGTSEIQRNIIAKTLGL
;
A
#
# COMPACT_ATOMS: atom_id res chain seq x y z
N MET A 1 24.12 35.23 -14.47
CA MET A 1 22.82 34.61 -14.18
C MET A 1 23.05 33.10 -14.11
N ALA A 2 22.98 32.52 -12.91
CA ALA A 2 23.03 31.07 -12.76
C ALA A 2 21.76 30.50 -13.43
N VAL A 3 21.94 29.69 -14.47
CA VAL A 3 20.85 28.91 -15.06
C VAL A 3 20.39 27.97 -13.96
N ALA A 4 19.16 28.12 -13.47
CA ALA A 4 18.54 27.19 -12.56
C ALA A 4 18.67 25.78 -13.17
N SER A 5 19.24 24.84 -12.43
CA SER A 5 19.28 23.43 -12.86
C SER A 5 17.84 23.02 -13.22
N PRO A 6 17.63 22.39 -14.40
CA PRO A 6 16.29 21.95 -14.76
C PRO A 6 15.77 21.07 -13.62
N SER A 7 14.55 21.34 -13.14
CA SER A 7 13.91 20.52 -12.12
C SER A 7 13.92 19.06 -12.59
N SER A 8 14.32 18.17 -11.68
CA SER A 8 14.26 16.73 -11.96
C SER A 8 12.85 16.36 -12.47
N PRO A 9 12.71 15.47 -13.46
CA PRO A 9 11.38 14.95 -13.84
C PRO A 9 10.57 14.44 -12.63
N ALA A 10 11.26 14.00 -11.58
CA ALA A 10 10.65 13.59 -10.31
C ALA A 10 10.04 14.77 -9.53
N ASP A 11 10.49 16.01 -9.73
CA ASP A 11 10.00 17.19 -9.00
C ASP A 11 9.02 18.02 -9.83
N HIS A 12 8.71 17.55 -11.06
CA HIS A 12 7.78 18.26 -11.95
C HIS A 12 6.40 18.41 -11.31
N GLY A 13 5.90 19.64 -11.30
CA GLY A 13 4.56 19.97 -10.80
C GLY A 13 4.42 19.95 -9.27
N LEU A 14 5.51 19.82 -8.50
CA LEU A 14 5.50 19.98 -7.06
C LEU A 14 5.62 21.46 -6.66
N THR A 15 4.95 21.85 -5.56
CA THR A 15 5.17 23.13 -4.88
C THR A 15 6.54 23.11 -4.17
N ASP A 16 7.01 24.27 -3.69
CA ASP A 16 8.24 24.34 -2.90
C ASP A 16 8.11 23.54 -1.61
N GLU A 17 6.97 23.64 -0.90
CA GLU A 17 6.67 22.88 0.31
C GLU A 17 6.68 21.35 0.05
N GLN A 18 6.13 20.92 -1.07
CA GLN A 18 6.15 19.51 -1.43
C GLN A 18 7.56 19.01 -1.78
N ARG A 19 8.39 19.87 -2.40
CA ARG A 19 9.82 19.54 -2.62
C ARG A 19 10.58 19.42 -1.31
N ASP A 20 10.35 20.32 -0.37
CA ASP A 20 10.97 20.28 0.96
C ASP A 20 10.50 19.04 1.74
N PHE A 21 9.23 18.70 1.66
CA PHE A 21 8.67 17.49 2.27
C PHE A 21 9.31 16.22 1.70
N VAL A 22 9.40 16.10 0.38
CA VAL A 22 10.08 14.97 -0.30
C VAL A 22 11.55 14.90 0.13
N ALA A 23 12.25 16.03 0.20
CA ALA A 23 13.63 16.06 0.65
C ALA A 23 13.77 15.58 2.10
N ALA A 24 12.88 16.02 3.00
CA ALA A 24 12.88 15.59 4.40
C ALA A 24 12.68 14.06 4.56
N ILE A 25 11.77 13.47 3.77
CA ILE A 25 11.56 12.01 3.78
C ILE A 25 12.82 11.27 3.28
N ARG A 26 13.42 11.74 2.18
CA ARG A 26 14.67 11.17 1.64
C ARG A 26 15.80 11.22 2.65
N ASP A 27 15.98 12.37 3.31
CA ASP A 27 16.99 12.56 4.35
C ASP A 27 16.76 11.65 5.56
N PHE A 28 15.50 11.48 5.99
CA PHE A 28 15.15 10.54 7.04
C PHE A 28 15.52 9.11 6.63
N CYS A 29 15.08 8.65 5.47
CA CYS A 29 15.37 7.29 4.98
C CYS A 29 16.88 7.06 4.82
N ALA A 30 17.63 8.04 4.31
CA ALA A 30 19.08 7.93 4.14
C ALA A 30 19.82 7.76 5.48
N ARG A 31 19.31 8.33 6.58
CA ARG A 31 19.90 8.20 7.92
C ARG A 31 19.41 6.98 8.68
N GLU A 32 18.12 6.65 8.58
CA GLU A 32 17.47 5.68 9.46
C GLU A 32 17.23 4.33 8.80
N CYS A 33 17.19 4.25 7.48
CA CYS A 33 16.91 3.04 6.72
C CYS A 33 18.11 2.59 5.86
N THR A 34 19.32 2.73 6.39
CA THR A 34 20.54 2.25 5.70
C THR A 34 20.53 0.73 5.59
N THR A 35 21.23 0.17 4.61
CA THR A 35 21.33 -1.29 4.40
C THR A 35 21.72 -2.04 5.67
N ASP A 36 22.66 -1.50 6.45
CA ASP A 36 23.13 -2.13 7.70
C ASP A 36 22.05 -2.10 8.78
N LYS A 37 21.26 -1.02 8.88
CA LYS A 37 20.15 -0.91 9.85
C LYS A 37 18.95 -1.75 9.44
N LEU A 38 18.65 -1.83 8.14
CA LEU A 38 17.48 -2.55 7.64
C LEU A 38 17.44 -4.01 8.06
N ALA A 39 18.58 -4.69 8.07
CA ALA A 39 18.64 -6.10 8.50
C ALA A 39 18.13 -6.27 9.94
N ALA A 40 18.53 -5.37 10.86
CA ALA A 40 18.07 -5.39 12.24
C ALA A 40 16.62 -4.92 12.40
N LEU A 41 16.22 -3.88 11.65
CA LEU A 41 14.88 -3.29 11.72
C LEU A 41 13.78 -4.19 11.14
N THR A 42 14.15 -5.15 10.27
CA THR A 42 13.22 -6.01 9.53
C THR A 42 13.40 -7.50 9.83
N ASP A 43 14.11 -7.86 10.89
CA ASP A 43 14.45 -9.25 11.18
C ASP A 43 15.00 -9.99 9.95
N GLY A 44 16.04 -9.45 9.36
CA GLY A 44 16.64 -9.99 8.13
C GLY A 44 15.75 -9.90 6.90
N GLY A 45 14.75 -9.02 6.90
CA GLY A 45 13.79 -8.83 5.81
C GLY A 45 12.51 -9.65 5.94
N ARG A 46 12.30 -10.35 7.07
CA ARG A 46 11.09 -11.15 7.35
C ARG A 46 9.92 -10.31 7.87
N ASP A 47 10.20 -9.23 8.60
CA ASP A 47 9.21 -8.30 9.14
C ASP A 47 9.35 -6.91 8.48
N PRO A 48 8.58 -6.59 7.46
CA PRO A 48 8.68 -5.30 6.76
C PRO A 48 8.01 -4.14 7.52
N HIS A 49 7.66 -4.29 8.82
CA HIS A 49 7.10 -3.23 9.64
C HIS A 49 7.77 -3.13 11.00
N ASN A 50 8.43 -2.01 11.25
CA ASN A 50 9.08 -1.66 12.51
C ASN A 50 8.32 -0.53 13.22
N HIS A 51 7.80 -0.81 14.41
CA HIS A 51 6.97 0.13 15.16
C HIS A 51 7.77 1.38 15.63
N GLU A 52 9.05 1.23 15.96
CA GLU A 52 9.87 2.38 16.36
C GLU A 52 10.05 3.38 15.21
N VAL A 53 10.33 2.89 14.01
CA VAL A 53 10.41 3.74 12.82
C VAL A 53 9.06 4.41 12.53
N ALA A 54 7.96 3.66 12.65
CA ALA A 54 6.61 4.18 12.49
C ALA A 54 6.30 5.31 13.49
N THR A 55 6.63 5.12 14.77
CA THR A 55 6.44 6.12 15.83
C THR A 55 7.27 7.39 15.54
N ARG A 56 8.53 7.23 15.14
CA ARG A 56 9.39 8.38 14.78
C ARG A 56 8.84 9.17 13.58
N MET A 57 8.25 8.51 12.60
CA MET A 57 7.57 9.18 11.48
C MET A 57 6.25 9.83 11.94
N ALA A 58 5.55 9.24 12.91
CA ALA A 58 4.37 9.83 13.51
C ALA A 58 4.69 11.10 14.29
N ASP A 59 5.80 11.14 15.05
CA ASP A 59 6.30 12.33 15.76
C ASP A 59 6.60 13.49 14.80
N LEU A 60 6.92 13.19 13.53
CA LEU A 60 7.08 14.17 12.47
C LEU A 60 5.75 14.55 11.79
N GLY A 61 4.62 14.00 12.23
CA GLY A 61 3.29 14.25 11.66
C GLY A 61 2.98 13.46 10.39
N TRP A 62 3.88 12.60 9.93
CA TRP A 62 3.75 11.92 8.61
C TRP A 62 2.75 10.78 8.60
N TYR A 63 2.51 10.13 9.74
CA TYR A 63 1.49 9.07 9.85
C TYR A 63 0.06 9.61 9.84
N GLY A 64 -0.13 10.85 10.24
CA GLY A 64 -1.41 11.53 10.26
C GLY A 64 -1.70 12.40 9.03
N LEU A 65 -0.99 12.26 7.91
CA LEU A 65 -1.08 13.16 6.76
C LEU A 65 -2.52 13.40 6.28
N THR A 66 -3.32 12.36 6.10
CA THR A 66 -4.71 12.46 5.63
C THR A 66 -5.75 12.45 6.76
N ILE A 67 -5.30 12.54 8.00
CA ILE A 67 -6.17 12.60 9.17
C ILE A 67 -6.42 14.08 9.51
N PRO A 68 -7.68 14.51 9.73
CA PRO A 68 -7.97 15.86 10.17
C PRO A 68 -7.27 16.23 11.49
N GLU A 69 -6.90 17.52 11.65
CA GLU A 69 -6.20 18.02 12.83
C GLU A 69 -6.97 17.76 14.13
N GLU A 70 -8.30 17.83 14.11
CA GLU A 70 -9.15 17.56 15.27
C GLU A 70 -9.02 16.14 15.83
N TYR A 71 -8.54 15.19 15.01
CA TYR A 71 -8.23 13.81 15.43
C TYR A 71 -6.72 13.57 15.59
N GLY A 72 -5.92 14.62 15.59
CA GLY A 72 -4.47 14.56 15.83
C GLY A 72 -3.62 14.35 14.58
N GLY A 73 -4.19 14.49 13.39
CA GLY A 73 -3.48 14.42 12.12
C GLY A 73 -2.90 15.76 11.68
N SER A 74 -2.37 15.80 10.47
CA SER A 74 -1.77 16.98 9.85
C SER A 74 -2.70 17.68 8.84
N GLY A 75 -3.85 17.09 8.50
CA GLY A 75 -4.83 17.68 7.58
C GLY A 75 -4.32 17.89 6.16
N GLY A 76 -3.29 17.14 5.75
CA GLY A 76 -2.70 17.21 4.42
C GLY A 76 -3.56 16.53 3.35
N THR A 77 -3.11 16.61 2.11
CA THR A 77 -3.84 16.10 0.95
C THR A 77 -3.55 14.62 0.70
N PHE A 78 -4.40 13.96 -0.08
CA PHE A 78 -4.15 12.61 -0.56
C PHE A 78 -2.92 12.57 -1.49
N PHE A 79 -2.70 13.63 -2.26
CA PHE A 79 -1.49 13.79 -3.07
C PHE A 79 -0.22 13.78 -2.22
N ASP A 80 -0.20 14.49 -1.09
CA ASP A 80 0.96 14.49 -0.18
C ASP A 80 1.21 13.10 0.41
N ALA A 81 0.15 12.35 0.75
CA ALA A 81 0.27 10.96 1.17
C ALA A 81 0.87 10.07 0.06
N THR A 82 0.55 10.30 -1.22
CA THR A 82 1.17 9.56 -2.33
C THR A 82 2.65 9.89 -2.50
N LEU A 83 3.07 11.14 -2.28
CA LEU A 83 4.48 11.50 -2.25
C LEU A 83 5.22 10.79 -1.12
N PHE A 84 4.62 10.77 0.07
CA PHE A 84 5.18 10.06 1.22
C PHE A 84 5.36 8.56 0.90
N LEU A 85 4.32 7.90 0.39
CA LEU A 85 4.35 6.47 0.04
C LEU A 85 5.41 6.14 -1.02
N GLU A 86 5.54 6.97 -2.06
CA GLU A 86 6.58 6.80 -3.09
C GLU A 86 7.97 6.87 -2.45
N GLU A 87 8.24 7.88 -1.63
CA GLU A 87 9.58 8.12 -1.08
C GLU A 87 9.95 7.14 0.04
N VAL A 88 9.03 6.73 0.91
CA VAL A 88 9.31 5.70 1.93
C VAL A 88 9.53 4.34 1.31
N ALA A 89 8.81 3.98 0.24
CA ALA A 89 9.03 2.75 -0.50
C ALA A 89 10.38 2.76 -1.22
N ARG A 90 10.75 3.88 -1.86
CA ARG A 90 12.07 4.10 -2.46
C ARG A 90 13.19 4.04 -1.42
N GLY A 91 12.97 4.65 -0.25
CA GLY A 91 13.90 4.64 0.89
C GLY A 91 13.95 3.32 1.65
N GLN A 92 13.11 2.34 1.28
CA GLN A 92 12.97 1.04 1.96
C GLN A 92 12.63 1.16 3.45
N ALA A 93 11.89 2.21 3.85
CA ALA A 93 11.46 2.37 5.22
C ALA A 93 10.57 1.20 5.66
N PRO A 94 10.87 0.55 6.80
CA PRO A 94 10.12 -0.62 7.26
C PRO A 94 8.81 -0.20 7.95
N ILE A 95 7.90 0.36 7.18
CA ILE A 95 6.55 0.77 7.60
C ILE A 95 5.46 0.12 6.75
N GLY A 96 5.66 -1.14 6.35
CA GLY A 96 4.77 -1.86 5.42
C GLY A 96 3.30 -1.84 5.80
N ALA A 97 2.97 -1.85 7.10
CA ALA A 97 1.58 -1.76 7.57
C ALA A 97 0.89 -0.42 7.26
N TYR A 98 1.64 0.65 6.98
CA TYR A 98 1.06 1.98 6.75
C TYR A 98 0.15 2.04 5.54
N GLY A 99 0.51 1.37 4.43
CA GLY A 99 -0.33 1.35 3.23
C GLY A 99 -1.72 0.77 3.49
N VAL A 100 -1.81 -0.34 4.23
CA VAL A 100 -3.08 -0.97 4.62
C VAL A 100 -3.83 -0.11 5.64
N THR A 101 -3.11 0.49 6.60
CA THR A 101 -3.68 1.41 7.59
C THR A 101 -4.33 2.61 6.90
N LEU A 102 -3.70 3.17 5.87
CA LEU A 102 -4.23 4.32 5.13
C LEU A 102 -5.55 4.01 4.39
N ILE A 103 -5.76 2.75 3.97
CA ILE A 103 -7.06 2.29 3.44
C ILE A 103 -8.14 2.41 4.51
N CYS A 104 -7.86 1.95 5.74
CA CYS A 104 -8.79 2.05 6.87
C CYS A 104 -9.03 3.52 7.28
N VAL A 105 -7.98 4.36 7.26
CA VAL A 105 -8.10 5.81 7.51
C VAL A 105 -9.05 6.46 6.51
N GLY A 106 -8.92 6.14 5.22
CA GLY A 106 -9.82 6.65 4.18
C GLY A 106 -11.28 6.24 4.41
N ALA A 107 -11.51 5.00 4.83
CA ALA A 107 -12.84 4.51 5.17
C ALA A 107 -13.41 5.19 6.43
N LEU A 108 -12.61 5.37 7.48
CA LEU A 108 -12.98 6.07 8.71
C LEU A 108 -13.32 7.54 8.45
N ASN A 109 -12.47 8.27 7.71
CA ASN A 109 -12.71 9.67 7.37
C ASN A 109 -14.07 9.86 6.70
N ARG A 110 -14.49 8.92 5.84
CA ARG A 110 -15.68 9.02 5.03
C ARG A 110 -16.94 8.48 5.71
N PHE A 111 -16.83 7.39 6.47
CA PHE A 111 -17.97 6.63 6.97
C PHE A 111 -17.98 6.40 8.49
N GLY A 112 -16.88 6.74 9.17
CA GLY A 112 -16.75 6.55 10.62
C GLY A 112 -17.66 7.47 11.43
N THR A 113 -18.13 6.97 12.58
CA THR A 113 -18.75 7.81 13.61
C THR A 113 -17.71 8.71 14.27
N GLU A 114 -18.15 9.74 14.98
CA GLU A 114 -17.25 10.63 15.70
C GLU A 114 -16.40 9.89 16.75
N GLU A 115 -17.00 8.89 17.43
CA GLU A 115 -16.31 8.03 18.40
C GLU A 115 -15.21 7.19 17.72
N GLN A 116 -15.54 6.53 16.61
CA GLN A 116 -14.58 5.73 15.84
C GLN A 116 -13.44 6.60 15.33
N LYS A 117 -13.71 7.80 14.81
CA LYS A 117 -12.68 8.74 14.35
C LYS A 117 -11.77 9.19 15.49
N ARG A 118 -12.34 9.61 16.63
CA ARG A 118 -11.57 10.07 17.80
C ARG A 118 -10.67 8.99 18.38
N ASP A 119 -11.11 7.74 18.39
CA ASP A 119 -10.29 6.64 18.90
C ASP A 119 -9.28 6.16 17.83
N LEU A 120 -9.76 5.67 16.69
CA LEU A 120 -8.93 4.94 15.74
C LEU A 120 -8.00 5.85 14.94
N LEU A 121 -8.47 7.03 14.49
CA LEU A 121 -7.61 7.96 13.74
C LEU A 121 -6.51 8.54 14.64
N ARG A 122 -6.82 8.86 15.90
CA ARG A 122 -5.79 9.34 16.85
C ARG A 122 -4.69 8.30 17.08
N ARG A 123 -5.06 7.02 17.23
CA ARG A 123 -4.08 5.92 17.36
C ARG A 123 -3.18 5.84 16.13
N VAL A 124 -3.74 5.98 14.93
CA VAL A 124 -2.95 5.98 13.69
C VAL A 124 -2.02 7.18 13.63
N ALA A 125 -2.51 8.37 13.95
CA ALA A 125 -1.68 9.59 13.97
C ALA A 125 -0.46 9.46 14.90
N GLN A 126 -0.55 8.60 15.93
CA GLN A 126 0.53 8.27 16.88
C GLN A 126 1.40 7.06 16.46
N GLY A 127 1.30 6.61 15.22
CA GLY A 127 2.08 5.46 14.71
C GLY A 127 1.40 4.10 14.85
N GLY A 128 0.15 4.06 15.32
CA GLY A 128 -0.64 2.84 15.40
C GLY A 128 -1.04 2.33 14.01
N THR A 129 -1.40 1.04 13.94
CA THR A 129 -1.76 0.37 12.69
C THR A 129 -3.15 -0.21 12.74
N LEU A 130 -3.82 -0.21 11.59
CA LEU A 130 -5.08 -0.87 11.30
C LEU A 130 -4.89 -1.85 10.15
N ALA A 131 -5.71 -2.89 10.07
CA ALA A 131 -5.71 -3.83 8.96
C ALA A 131 -7.13 -3.99 8.40
N ILE A 132 -7.22 -4.51 7.17
CA ILE A 132 -8.49 -4.86 6.54
C ILE A 132 -8.50 -6.33 6.13
N ALA A 133 -9.62 -7.00 6.34
CA ALA A 133 -9.85 -8.41 6.04
C ALA A 133 -11.03 -8.55 5.08
N MET A 134 -10.72 -8.73 3.79
CA MET A 134 -11.72 -8.88 2.73
C MET A 134 -11.75 -10.31 2.19
N SER A 135 -10.63 -10.76 1.65
CA SER A 135 -10.51 -12.04 0.94
C SER A 135 -10.76 -13.25 1.83
N GLU A 136 -11.25 -14.32 1.22
CA GLU A 136 -11.44 -15.63 1.84
C GLU A 136 -10.75 -16.68 0.98
N PRO A 137 -10.56 -17.93 1.48
CA PRO A 137 -9.94 -19.01 0.69
C PRO A 137 -10.55 -19.18 -0.71
N ASP A 138 -11.88 -19.05 -0.83
CA ASP A 138 -12.63 -19.21 -2.08
C ASP A 138 -13.07 -17.88 -2.73
N ALA A 139 -12.74 -16.72 -2.13
CA ALA A 139 -13.21 -15.41 -2.58
C ALA A 139 -12.06 -14.37 -2.54
N GLY A 140 -11.21 -14.40 -3.58
CA GLY A 140 -10.14 -13.42 -3.81
C GLY A 140 -10.56 -12.35 -4.80
N SER A 141 -10.35 -12.57 -6.10
CA SER A 141 -10.78 -11.64 -7.15
C SER A 141 -12.30 -11.47 -7.22
N ASP A 142 -13.07 -12.50 -6.89
CA ASP A 142 -14.54 -12.45 -6.71
C ASP A 142 -14.88 -12.22 -5.23
N VAL A 143 -14.46 -11.08 -4.68
CA VAL A 143 -14.70 -10.72 -3.28
C VAL A 143 -16.19 -10.64 -2.93
N ALA A 144 -17.06 -10.41 -3.90
CA ALA A 144 -18.52 -10.41 -3.71
C ALA A 144 -19.08 -11.79 -3.32
N ALA A 145 -18.33 -12.88 -3.54
CA ALA A 145 -18.70 -14.24 -3.17
C ALA A 145 -18.32 -14.63 -1.72
N LEU A 146 -17.83 -13.68 -0.91
CA LEU A 146 -17.44 -13.92 0.47
C LEU A 146 -18.60 -14.53 1.32
N LYS A 147 -18.22 -15.42 2.26
CA LYS A 147 -19.13 -16.21 3.09
C LYS A 147 -19.07 -15.87 4.57
N CYS A 148 -18.03 -15.16 5.05
CA CYS A 148 -17.95 -14.69 6.43
C CYS A 148 -19.19 -13.90 6.79
N ARG A 149 -19.84 -14.25 7.89
CA ARG A 149 -21.13 -13.69 8.31
C ARG A 149 -21.04 -12.97 9.63
N ALA A 150 -21.86 -11.94 9.78
CA ALA A 150 -22.13 -11.30 11.04
C ALA A 150 -23.64 -11.27 11.25
N ARG A 151 -24.12 -11.72 12.40
CA ARG A 151 -25.52 -11.61 12.81
C ARG A 151 -25.68 -10.65 13.97
N ARG A 152 -26.77 -9.94 13.98
CA ARG A 152 -27.12 -9.08 15.10
C ARG A 152 -27.62 -9.90 16.28
N ASP A 153 -27.13 -9.63 17.50
CA ASP A 153 -27.57 -10.26 18.75
C ASP A 153 -27.66 -9.17 19.83
N GLY A 154 -28.82 -8.56 20.00
CA GLY A 154 -28.99 -7.41 20.86
C GLY A 154 -28.17 -6.21 20.43
N ASP A 155 -27.28 -5.75 21.32
CA ASP A 155 -26.37 -4.62 21.07
C ASP A 155 -24.99 -5.04 20.57
N GLU A 156 -24.86 -6.29 20.07
CA GLU A 156 -23.62 -6.84 19.56
C GLU A 156 -23.77 -7.39 18.12
N TRP A 157 -22.67 -7.49 17.43
CA TRP A 157 -22.48 -8.33 16.25
C TRP A 157 -21.73 -9.62 16.66
N VAL A 158 -22.21 -10.75 16.16
CA VAL A 158 -21.54 -12.05 16.30
C VAL A 158 -21.03 -12.44 14.93
N ILE A 159 -19.69 -12.54 14.80
CA ILE A 159 -19.00 -12.71 13.51
C ILE A 159 -18.39 -14.10 13.47
N SER A 160 -18.69 -14.85 12.39
CA SER A 160 -18.14 -16.19 12.17
C SER A 160 -17.66 -16.36 10.73
N GLY A 161 -16.50 -16.98 10.56
CA GLY A 161 -15.91 -17.26 9.25
C GLY A 161 -14.39 -17.23 9.25
N SER A 162 -13.82 -17.25 8.05
CA SER A 162 -12.36 -17.20 7.85
C SER A 162 -12.02 -16.11 6.85
N LYS A 163 -10.85 -15.50 7.04
CA LYS A 163 -10.27 -14.53 6.10
C LYS A 163 -8.86 -14.94 5.74
N MET A 164 -8.42 -14.56 4.56
CA MET A 164 -7.13 -14.94 4.00
C MET A 164 -6.41 -13.72 3.45
N TRP A 165 -5.08 -13.75 3.44
CA TRP A 165 -4.23 -12.70 2.88
C TRP A 165 -4.38 -11.34 3.60
N CYS A 166 -4.60 -11.37 4.93
CA CYS A 166 -4.76 -10.17 5.73
C CYS A 166 -3.40 -9.61 6.14
N SER A 167 -2.92 -8.63 5.37
CA SER A 167 -1.60 -8.05 5.61
C SER A 167 -1.57 -7.28 6.92
N PHE A 168 -0.51 -7.51 7.72
CA PHE A 168 -0.22 -6.84 8.98
C PHE A 168 -1.32 -6.92 10.05
N ALA A 169 -2.26 -7.86 9.96
CA ALA A 169 -3.29 -8.04 10.99
C ALA A 169 -2.68 -8.28 12.39
N HIS A 170 -1.55 -8.98 12.47
CA HIS A 170 -0.81 -9.23 13.69
C HIS A 170 -0.15 -7.99 14.34
N LYS A 171 0.01 -6.89 13.56
CA LYS A 171 0.53 -5.59 14.03
C LYS A 171 -0.60 -4.60 14.34
N ALA A 172 -1.80 -4.83 13.80
CA ALA A 172 -2.92 -3.92 13.90
C ALA A 172 -3.57 -3.96 15.29
N SER A 173 -4.07 -2.83 15.77
CA SER A 173 -4.92 -2.78 16.97
C SER A 173 -6.33 -3.31 16.68
N HIS A 174 -6.84 -3.01 15.48
CA HIS A 174 -8.15 -3.44 15.00
C HIS A 174 -8.05 -3.89 13.54
N VAL A 175 -8.89 -4.84 13.19
CA VAL A 175 -9.07 -5.35 11.82
C VAL A 175 -10.47 -4.97 11.33
N LEU A 176 -10.55 -4.28 10.21
CA LEU A 176 -11.80 -3.98 9.52
C LEU A 176 -12.24 -5.21 8.72
N VAL A 177 -13.20 -5.96 9.25
CA VAL A 177 -13.68 -7.21 8.65
C VAL A 177 -14.84 -6.92 7.71
N VAL A 178 -14.72 -7.29 6.44
CA VAL A 178 -15.81 -7.28 5.47
C VAL A 178 -16.57 -8.59 5.60
N CYS A 179 -17.86 -8.53 5.93
CA CYS A 179 -18.68 -9.70 6.18
C CYS A 179 -20.12 -9.49 5.65
N ARG A 180 -20.89 -10.55 5.64
CA ARG A 180 -22.28 -10.55 5.19
C ARG A 180 -23.22 -10.45 6.40
N THR A 181 -24.03 -9.40 6.44
CA THR A 181 -25.06 -9.17 7.49
C THR A 181 -26.47 -9.45 7.00
N GLY A 182 -26.72 -9.44 5.69
CA GLY A 182 -28.01 -9.83 5.11
C GLY A 182 -28.21 -11.35 5.12
N GLU A 183 -29.35 -11.83 5.66
CA GLU A 183 -29.63 -13.27 5.81
C GLU A 183 -29.71 -13.98 4.46
N ASP A 184 -30.47 -13.45 3.51
CA ASP A 184 -30.69 -14.01 2.17
C ASP A 184 -30.03 -13.18 1.04
N SER A 185 -29.05 -12.35 1.40
CA SER A 185 -28.40 -11.47 0.43
C SER A 185 -27.35 -12.23 -0.39
N GLU A 186 -27.29 -11.93 -1.68
CA GLU A 186 -26.34 -12.50 -2.60
C GLU A 186 -25.37 -11.46 -3.15
N ARG A 187 -24.14 -11.89 -3.45
CA ARG A 187 -23.10 -11.10 -4.11
C ARG A 187 -22.85 -9.73 -3.45
N HIS A 188 -23.27 -8.65 -4.07
CA HIS A 188 -22.97 -7.28 -3.65
C HIS A 188 -23.91 -6.74 -2.55
N GLU A 189 -25.02 -7.41 -2.30
CA GLU A 189 -26.01 -7.00 -1.31
C GLU A 189 -25.67 -7.53 0.08
N GLY A 190 -26.12 -6.81 1.12
CA GLY A 190 -25.99 -7.24 2.52
C GLY A 190 -24.57 -7.42 3.01
N LEU A 191 -23.58 -6.74 2.41
CA LEU A 191 -22.22 -6.67 2.92
C LEU A 191 -22.09 -5.50 3.89
N SER A 192 -21.30 -5.71 4.94
CA SER A 192 -20.98 -4.71 5.97
C SER A 192 -19.50 -4.74 6.30
N MET A 193 -19.02 -3.68 6.93
CA MET A 193 -17.65 -3.59 7.43
C MET A 193 -17.67 -3.34 8.94
N ILE A 194 -17.02 -4.20 9.71
CA ILE A 194 -17.06 -4.16 11.18
C ILE A 194 -15.63 -4.17 11.72
N PHE A 195 -15.31 -3.24 12.62
CA PHE A 195 -14.03 -3.26 13.32
C PHE A 195 -14.03 -4.31 14.42
N VAL A 196 -13.01 -5.17 14.40
CA VAL A 196 -12.75 -6.21 15.39
C VAL A 196 -11.42 -5.91 16.07
N ALA A 197 -11.41 -5.80 17.39
CA ALA A 197 -10.18 -5.69 18.16
C ALA A 197 -9.34 -6.97 17.99
N ARG A 198 -8.02 -6.83 17.86
CA ARG A 198 -7.12 -7.97 17.63
C ARG A 198 -7.18 -9.04 18.72
N ASP A 199 -7.46 -8.63 19.94
CA ASP A 199 -7.53 -9.46 21.15
C ASP A 199 -8.97 -9.90 21.51
N ALA A 200 -9.93 -9.72 20.59
CA ALA A 200 -11.30 -10.16 20.80
C ALA A 200 -11.36 -11.69 21.01
N GLU A 201 -12.19 -12.14 21.94
CA GLU A 201 -12.41 -13.57 22.20
C GLU A 201 -12.95 -14.28 20.94
N GLY A 202 -12.42 -15.45 20.62
CA GLY A 202 -12.79 -16.19 19.40
C GLY A 202 -12.07 -15.70 18.13
N PHE A 203 -11.26 -14.62 18.19
CA PHE A 203 -10.49 -14.14 17.06
C PHE A 203 -9.07 -14.68 17.08
N THR A 204 -8.71 -15.53 16.13
CA THR A 204 -7.38 -16.13 16.02
C THR A 204 -6.72 -15.82 14.68
N MET A 205 -5.39 -15.77 14.68
CA MET A 205 -4.58 -15.46 13.51
C MET A 205 -3.44 -16.47 13.36
N ARG A 206 -3.11 -16.78 12.10
CA ARG A 206 -1.92 -17.57 11.76
C ARG A 206 -1.13 -16.86 10.68
N PRO A 207 0.19 -16.73 10.82
CA PRO A 207 1.01 -16.18 9.75
C PRO A 207 1.02 -17.10 8.54
N ILE A 208 1.07 -16.51 7.36
CA ILE A 208 1.28 -17.19 6.08
C ILE A 208 2.71 -16.89 5.66
N ASP A 209 3.53 -17.93 5.50
CA ASP A 209 4.87 -17.79 4.94
C ASP A 209 4.78 -17.48 3.45
N THR A 210 5.23 -16.30 3.05
CA THR A 210 5.13 -15.79 1.70
C THR A 210 6.51 -15.51 1.11
N LEU A 211 6.57 -15.27 -0.20
CA LEU A 211 7.79 -14.81 -0.85
C LEU A 211 8.31 -13.48 -0.24
N GLY A 212 7.42 -12.64 0.28
CA GLY A 212 7.75 -11.36 0.92
C GLY A 212 8.06 -11.44 2.42
N GLY A 213 7.86 -12.59 3.06
CA GLY A 213 8.02 -12.80 4.49
C GLY A 213 6.71 -13.15 5.20
N GLU A 214 6.62 -12.85 6.50
CA GLU A 214 5.50 -13.21 7.37
C GLU A 214 4.56 -12.01 7.65
N ASP A 215 4.37 -11.15 6.67
CA ASP A 215 3.53 -9.95 6.78
C ASP A 215 2.03 -10.20 6.62
N THR A 216 1.65 -11.39 6.19
CA THR A 216 0.30 -11.76 5.79
C THR A 216 -0.26 -12.87 6.69
N ASN A 217 -1.55 -12.80 7.00
CA ASN A 217 -2.19 -13.70 7.96
C ASN A 217 -3.46 -14.34 7.39
N GLU A 218 -3.72 -15.57 7.86
CA GLU A 218 -5.03 -16.20 7.87
C GLU A 218 -5.73 -15.84 9.19
N LEU A 219 -7.02 -15.48 9.12
CA LEU A 219 -7.83 -15.11 10.27
C LEU A 219 -9.00 -16.08 10.41
N HIS A 220 -9.29 -16.48 11.65
CA HIS A 220 -10.45 -17.28 12.00
C HIS A 220 -11.28 -16.52 13.04
N LEU A 221 -12.57 -16.40 12.77
CA LEU A 221 -13.56 -15.78 13.64
C LEU A 221 -14.56 -16.88 14.06
N ASP A 222 -14.54 -17.23 15.34
CA ASP A 222 -15.42 -18.24 15.94
C ASP A 222 -16.37 -17.55 16.91
N ASP A 223 -17.53 -17.15 16.42
CA ASP A 223 -18.56 -16.40 17.13
C ASP A 223 -18.01 -15.16 17.88
N VAL A 224 -17.12 -14.43 17.21
CA VAL A 224 -16.50 -13.21 17.74
C VAL A 224 -17.56 -12.17 18.01
N ARG A 225 -17.68 -11.74 19.27
CA ARG A 225 -18.63 -10.71 19.71
C ARG A 225 -17.98 -9.34 19.74
N VAL A 226 -18.63 -8.38 19.11
CA VAL A 226 -18.20 -6.98 19.12
C VAL A 226 -19.41 -6.06 19.29
N PRO A 227 -19.25 -4.90 19.95
CA PRO A 227 -20.32 -3.92 20.08
C PRO A 227 -20.90 -3.49 18.73
N ALA A 228 -22.19 -3.14 18.74
CA ALA A 228 -22.88 -2.71 17.53
C ALA A 228 -22.28 -1.47 16.88
N GLU A 229 -21.74 -0.58 17.68
CA GLU A 229 -21.07 0.64 17.26
C GLU A 229 -19.77 0.41 16.50
N ASN A 230 -19.24 -0.83 16.48
CA ASN A 230 -18.06 -1.20 15.68
C ASN A 230 -18.40 -1.31 14.18
N LEU A 231 -19.67 -1.26 13.80
CA LEU A 231 -20.07 -1.17 12.39
C LEU A 231 -19.59 0.15 11.79
N LEU A 232 -18.86 0.05 10.69
CA LEU A 232 -18.44 1.21 9.92
C LEU A 232 -19.53 1.59 8.90
N GLY A 233 -20.06 2.80 9.01
CA GLY A 233 -21.10 3.29 8.11
C GLY A 233 -22.47 2.66 8.37
N THR A 234 -23.09 2.03 7.36
CA THR A 234 -24.44 1.49 7.42
C THR A 234 -24.50 -0.01 7.22
N ASP A 235 -25.39 -0.69 7.94
CA ASP A 235 -25.66 -2.11 7.76
C ASP A 235 -26.13 -2.40 6.33
N GLY A 236 -25.53 -3.41 5.70
CA GLY A 236 -25.75 -3.77 4.30
C GLY A 236 -25.15 -2.81 3.26
N GLY A 237 -24.58 -1.68 3.69
CA GLY A 237 -23.98 -0.65 2.82
C GLY A 237 -22.52 -0.92 2.42
N GLY A 238 -21.91 -1.99 2.92
CA GLY A 238 -20.48 -2.26 2.82
C GLY A 238 -19.94 -2.35 1.40
N TRP A 239 -20.74 -2.81 0.43
CA TRP A 239 -20.28 -2.87 -0.96
C TRP A 239 -20.01 -1.48 -1.54
N LEU A 240 -20.92 -0.54 -1.37
CA LEU A 240 -20.73 0.84 -1.86
C LEU A 240 -19.59 1.54 -1.14
N GLN A 241 -19.47 1.31 0.18
CA GLN A 241 -18.41 1.85 0.99
C GLN A 241 -17.04 1.29 0.57
N LEU A 242 -16.96 -0.02 0.30
CA LEU A 242 -15.77 -0.68 -0.20
C LEU A 242 -15.36 -0.14 -1.58
N MET A 243 -16.30 -0.05 -2.52
CA MET A 243 -16.03 0.49 -3.85
C MET A 243 -15.51 1.93 -3.81
N ALA A 244 -16.03 2.76 -2.91
CA ALA A 244 -15.56 4.12 -2.70
C ALA A 244 -14.10 4.17 -2.19
N GLY A 245 -13.71 3.22 -1.32
CA GLY A 245 -12.35 3.10 -0.80
C GLY A 245 -11.35 2.51 -1.79
N LEU A 246 -11.79 1.57 -2.65
CA LEU A 246 -10.90 0.84 -3.56
C LEU A 246 -10.22 1.73 -4.61
N ASN A 247 -10.78 2.87 -4.98
CA ASN A 247 -10.09 3.80 -5.89
C ASN A 247 -8.84 4.38 -5.23
N ASN A 248 -8.98 4.87 -3.99
CA ASN A 248 -7.86 5.40 -3.22
C ASN A 248 -6.84 4.30 -2.92
N GLU A 249 -7.27 3.08 -2.57
CA GLU A 249 -6.41 1.92 -2.39
C GLU A 249 -5.51 1.68 -3.61
N ARG A 250 -6.08 1.69 -4.83
CA ARG A 250 -5.30 1.48 -6.06
C ARG A 250 -4.21 2.54 -6.23
N VAL A 251 -4.49 3.79 -5.90
CA VAL A 251 -3.51 4.89 -6.00
C VAL A 251 -2.44 4.78 -4.92
N ILE A 252 -2.80 4.40 -3.68
CA ILE A 252 -1.87 4.07 -2.59
C ILE A 252 -0.88 2.99 -3.04
N LEU A 253 -1.40 1.89 -3.57
CA LEU A 253 -0.59 0.77 -4.04
C LEU A 253 0.26 1.13 -5.27
N ALA A 254 -0.24 2.00 -6.14
CA ALA A 254 0.52 2.53 -7.27
C ALA A 254 1.70 3.40 -6.82
N ALA A 255 1.51 4.25 -5.82
CA ALA A 255 2.58 5.09 -5.25
C ALA A 255 3.68 4.24 -4.58
N LEU A 256 3.30 3.22 -3.79
CA LEU A 256 4.24 2.27 -3.20
C LEU A 256 5.02 1.51 -4.28
N ALA A 257 4.34 0.98 -5.30
CA ALA A 257 4.98 0.26 -6.39
C ALA A 257 5.95 1.15 -7.18
N LEU A 258 5.59 2.42 -7.40
CA LEU A 258 6.45 3.39 -8.07
C LEU A 258 7.77 3.59 -7.28
N GLY A 259 7.69 3.74 -5.96
CA GLY A 259 8.86 3.84 -5.08
C GLY A 259 9.74 2.58 -5.13
N LEU A 260 9.15 1.39 -5.08
CA LEU A 260 9.87 0.10 -5.21
C LEU A 260 10.57 -0.01 -6.56
N GLY A 261 9.86 0.32 -7.66
CA GLY A 261 10.44 0.31 -9.01
C GLY A 261 11.58 1.30 -9.18
N GLN A 262 11.42 2.52 -8.62
CA GLN A 262 12.47 3.53 -8.63
C GLN A 262 13.72 3.06 -7.86
N ARG A 263 13.55 2.44 -6.69
CA ARG A 263 14.68 1.91 -5.92
C ARG A 263 15.41 0.80 -6.66
N ALA A 264 14.69 -0.15 -7.23
CA ALA A 264 15.29 -1.23 -8.02
C ALA A 264 16.07 -0.67 -9.22
N PHE A 265 15.55 0.37 -9.88
CA PHE A 265 16.24 1.07 -10.96
C PHE A 265 17.51 1.79 -10.47
N ASP A 266 17.43 2.53 -9.36
CA ASP A 266 18.55 3.30 -8.81
C ASP A 266 19.71 2.38 -8.43
N ASP A 267 19.45 1.27 -7.73
CA ASP A 267 20.46 0.29 -7.34
C ASP A 267 21.07 -0.42 -8.56
N THR A 268 20.24 -0.72 -9.57
CA THR A 268 20.73 -1.29 -10.85
C THR A 268 21.65 -0.33 -11.57
N LEU A 269 21.25 0.94 -11.66
CA LEU A 269 22.03 1.97 -12.34
C LEU A 269 23.39 2.20 -11.67
N ALA A 270 23.41 2.18 -10.32
CA ALA A 270 24.65 2.27 -9.56
C ALA A 270 25.56 1.05 -9.85
N TYR A 271 25.01 -0.15 -9.76
CA TYR A 271 25.75 -1.39 -9.99
C TYR A 271 26.37 -1.46 -11.40
N VAL A 272 25.62 -1.16 -12.46
CA VAL A 272 26.12 -1.30 -13.84
C VAL A 272 27.18 -0.25 -14.19
N LYS A 273 27.21 0.90 -13.48
CA LYS A 273 28.26 1.92 -13.62
C LYS A 273 29.59 1.46 -13.03
N GLU A 274 29.57 0.68 -11.96
CA GLU A 274 30.75 0.22 -11.22
C GLU A 274 31.26 -1.14 -11.71
N ARG A 275 30.36 -2.09 -11.95
CA ARG A 275 30.67 -3.46 -12.36
C ARG A 275 31.38 -3.48 -13.71
N ARG A 276 32.54 -4.10 -13.77
CA ARG A 276 33.38 -4.20 -15.00
C ARG A 276 33.41 -5.63 -15.51
N GLN A 277 33.18 -5.80 -16.81
CA GLN A 277 33.42 -7.02 -17.57
C GLN A 277 33.93 -6.64 -18.97
N PHE A 278 34.67 -7.50 -19.61
CA PHE A 278 35.31 -7.23 -20.92
C PHE A 278 36.12 -5.91 -20.94
N GLY A 279 36.78 -5.59 -19.80
CA GLY A 279 37.66 -4.43 -19.67
C GLY A 279 36.97 -3.07 -19.44
N ARG A 280 35.60 -3.01 -19.37
CA ARG A 280 34.83 -1.77 -19.22
C ARG A 280 33.62 -1.94 -18.31
N PRO A 281 33.02 -0.85 -17.79
CA PRO A 281 31.76 -0.93 -17.05
C PRO A 281 30.68 -1.63 -17.87
N VAL A 282 29.86 -2.50 -17.22
CA VAL A 282 28.81 -3.23 -17.96
C VAL A 282 27.70 -2.28 -18.47
N GLY A 283 27.46 -1.16 -17.79
CA GLY A 283 26.56 -0.09 -18.25
C GLY A 283 27.00 0.62 -19.53
N SER A 284 28.24 0.37 -20.04
CA SER A 284 28.69 0.90 -21.32
C SER A 284 28.25 0.08 -22.54
N PHE A 285 27.58 -1.06 -22.33
CA PHE A 285 27.04 -1.87 -23.44
C PHE A 285 25.66 -1.39 -23.83
N GLN A 286 25.43 -1.13 -25.13
CA GLN A 286 24.16 -0.60 -25.64
C GLN A 286 22.96 -1.49 -25.26
N ALA A 287 23.12 -2.82 -25.24
CA ALA A 287 22.07 -3.75 -24.83
C ALA A 287 21.51 -3.47 -23.42
N LEU A 288 22.35 -2.95 -22.50
CA LEU A 288 21.94 -2.54 -21.16
C LEU A 288 21.45 -1.08 -21.14
N GLN A 289 22.13 -0.20 -21.89
CA GLN A 289 21.77 1.21 -21.98
C GLN A 289 20.34 1.42 -22.48
N HIS A 290 19.93 0.70 -23.55
CA HIS A 290 18.58 0.80 -24.11
C HIS A 290 17.52 0.36 -23.10
N ARG A 291 17.73 -0.77 -22.42
CA ARG A 291 16.81 -1.26 -21.38
C ARG A 291 16.69 -0.27 -20.21
N LEU A 292 17.79 0.33 -19.76
CA LEU A 292 17.77 1.36 -18.71
C LEU A 292 17.08 2.65 -19.18
N ALA A 293 17.27 3.05 -20.44
CA ALA A 293 16.59 4.21 -21.01
C ALA A 293 15.06 3.98 -21.07
N ASP A 294 14.61 2.79 -21.46
CA ASP A 294 13.20 2.41 -21.48
C ASP A 294 12.62 2.45 -20.06
N LEU A 295 13.29 1.82 -19.07
CA LEU A 295 12.84 1.82 -17.68
C LEU A 295 12.75 3.26 -17.11
N ALA A 296 13.76 4.10 -17.39
CA ALA A 296 13.75 5.50 -16.94
C ALA A 296 12.56 6.28 -17.54
N THR A 297 12.27 6.05 -18.82
CA THR A 297 11.14 6.68 -19.52
C THR A 297 9.82 6.24 -18.89
N ASP A 298 9.64 4.94 -18.67
CA ASP A 298 8.41 4.39 -18.10
C ASP A 298 8.21 4.79 -16.63
N LEU A 299 9.29 4.97 -15.86
CA LEU A 299 9.20 5.52 -14.49
C LEU A 299 8.65 6.94 -14.48
N VAL A 300 9.06 7.78 -15.43
CA VAL A 300 8.50 9.14 -15.57
C VAL A 300 7.02 9.09 -15.96
N GLN A 301 6.66 8.25 -16.93
CA GLN A 301 5.27 8.10 -17.39
C GLN A 301 4.36 7.59 -16.25
N ALA A 302 4.76 6.54 -15.53
CA ALA A 302 3.99 6.00 -14.41
C ALA A 302 3.83 7.03 -13.29
N ARG A 303 4.89 7.79 -12.95
CA ARG A 303 4.86 8.86 -11.95
C ARG A 303 3.87 9.95 -12.30
N LEU A 304 3.89 10.42 -13.54
CA LEU A 304 2.95 11.44 -14.00
C LEU A 304 1.51 10.95 -13.92
N LEU A 305 1.25 9.69 -14.29
CA LEU A 305 -0.07 9.08 -14.21
C LEU A 305 -0.55 8.96 -12.75
N VAL A 306 0.27 8.43 -11.84
CA VAL A 306 -0.07 8.30 -10.41
C VAL A 306 -0.38 9.66 -9.80
N ARG A 307 0.48 10.65 -10.03
CA ARG A 307 0.31 12.01 -9.51
C ARG A 307 -0.92 12.72 -10.08
N TRP A 308 -1.21 12.52 -11.35
CA TRP A 308 -2.43 13.06 -11.96
C TRP A 308 -3.67 12.50 -11.27
N VAL A 309 -3.74 11.18 -11.07
CA VAL A 309 -4.91 10.55 -10.41
C VAL A 309 -5.03 10.97 -8.94
N ALA A 310 -3.91 11.09 -8.23
CA ALA A 310 -3.91 11.57 -6.86
C ALA A 310 -4.48 13.00 -6.74
N ARG A 311 -4.12 13.91 -7.66
CA ARG A 311 -4.69 15.27 -7.70
C ARG A 311 -6.17 15.28 -8.02
N LEU A 312 -6.63 14.45 -8.97
CA LEU A 312 -8.07 14.31 -9.25
C LEU A 312 -8.86 13.86 -8.01
N THR A 313 -8.25 13.03 -7.15
CA THR A 313 -8.86 12.62 -5.88
C THR A 313 -9.00 13.77 -4.90
N ASP A 314 -8.01 14.69 -4.85
CA ASP A 314 -8.07 15.87 -3.98
C ASP A 314 -9.03 16.95 -4.54
N GLU A 315 -9.13 17.10 -5.85
CA GLU A 315 -10.05 18.04 -6.50
C GLU A 315 -11.52 17.71 -6.23
N ASP A 316 -11.87 16.43 -6.19
CA ASP A 316 -13.22 15.95 -5.87
C ASP A 316 -13.16 14.61 -5.11
N PRO A 317 -13.06 14.62 -3.77
CA PRO A 317 -12.99 13.41 -2.94
C PRO A 317 -14.23 12.51 -3.04
N GLY A 318 -15.34 13.01 -3.56
CA GLY A 318 -16.59 12.27 -3.79
C GLY A 318 -16.60 11.50 -5.12
N ARG A 319 -15.76 11.90 -6.07
CA ARG A 319 -15.75 11.36 -7.42
C ARG A 319 -15.17 9.94 -7.46
N MET A 320 -15.87 9.06 -8.17
CA MET A 320 -15.36 7.72 -8.47
C MET A 320 -14.43 7.79 -9.68
N LEU A 321 -13.22 7.24 -9.52
CA LEU A 321 -12.16 7.23 -10.53
C LEU A 321 -11.73 5.78 -10.89
N PRO A 322 -12.66 4.87 -11.25
CA PRO A 322 -12.34 3.46 -11.44
C PRO A 322 -11.37 3.21 -12.59
N GLN A 323 -11.47 3.96 -13.66
CA GLN A 323 -10.60 3.83 -14.83
C GLN A 323 -9.20 4.37 -14.52
N GLU A 324 -9.12 5.60 -14.05
CA GLU A 324 -7.88 6.33 -13.80
C GLU A 324 -7.04 5.63 -12.73
N ALA A 325 -7.68 5.25 -11.60
CA ALA A 325 -7.02 4.54 -10.51
C ALA A 325 -6.53 3.14 -10.94
N SER A 326 -7.31 2.43 -11.78
CA SER A 326 -6.89 1.13 -12.34
C SER A 326 -5.73 1.29 -13.32
N MET A 327 -5.73 2.33 -14.16
CA MET A 327 -4.60 2.63 -15.05
C MET A 327 -3.33 2.95 -14.27
N ALA A 328 -3.43 3.77 -13.23
CA ALA A 328 -2.28 4.12 -12.38
C ALA A 328 -1.70 2.89 -11.68
N LYS A 329 -2.57 2.06 -11.07
CA LYS A 329 -2.17 0.82 -10.40
C LYS A 329 -1.52 -0.15 -11.39
N LEU A 330 -2.14 -0.41 -12.52
CA LEU A 330 -1.63 -1.33 -13.54
C LEU A 330 -0.25 -0.88 -14.03
N ALA A 331 -0.11 0.40 -14.42
CA ALA A 331 1.14 0.93 -14.96
C ALA A 331 2.28 0.85 -13.93
N ALA A 332 2.05 1.31 -12.71
CA ALA A 332 3.08 1.37 -11.68
C ALA A 332 3.51 -0.03 -11.19
N THR A 333 2.58 -0.97 -11.00
CA THR A 333 2.90 -2.30 -10.47
C THR A 333 3.58 -3.21 -11.49
N GLU A 334 3.14 -3.18 -12.76
CA GLU A 334 3.82 -3.92 -13.84
C GLU A 334 5.24 -3.37 -14.08
N LEU A 335 5.40 -2.05 -13.97
CA LEU A 335 6.70 -1.41 -14.08
C LEU A 335 7.62 -1.78 -12.92
N ALA A 336 7.14 -1.73 -11.67
CA ALA A 336 7.92 -2.12 -10.49
C ALA A 336 8.46 -3.56 -10.63
N LYS A 337 7.59 -4.49 -11.03
CA LYS A 337 7.97 -5.88 -11.30
C LYS A 337 9.01 -5.97 -12.41
N ARG A 338 8.86 -5.21 -13.50
CA ARG A 338 9.83 -5.19 -14.61
C ARG A 338 11.17 -4.60 -14.15
N CYS A 339 11.19 -3.49 -13.41
CA CYS A 339 12.41 -2.92 -12.85
C CYS A 339 13.17 -3.94 -11.98
N ALA A 340 12.44 -4.67 -11.12
CA ALA A 340 13.03 -5.66 -10.24
C ALA A 340 13.59 -6.88 -11.00
N LEU A 341 12.89 -7.39 -12.01
CA LEU A 341 13.38 -8.47 -12.87
C LEU A 341 14.64 -8.04 -13.66
N GLU A 342 14.62 -6.83 -14.21
CA GLU A 342 15.77 -6.26 -14.92
C GLU A 342 16.95 -6.03 -13.98
N SER A 343 16.71 -5.67 -12.74
CA SER A 343 17.71 -5.51 -11.68
C SER A 343 18.46 -6.81 -11.43
N VAL A 344 17.74 -7.91 -11.22
CA VAL A 344 18.33 -9.25 -11.07
C VAL A 344 19.10 -9.65 -12.32
N GLN A 345 18.51 -9.47 -13.51
CA GLN A 345 19.12 -9.88 -14.77
C GLN A 345 20.42 -9.11 -15.06
N MET A 346 20.43 -7.78 -14.86
CA MET A 346 21.60 -6.94 -15.13
C MET A 346 22.73 -7.14 -14.13
N ALA A 347 22.41 -7.53 -12.90
CA ALA A 347 23.42 -7.88 -11.89
C ALA A 347 24.00 -9.28 -12.10
N GLY A 348 23.37 -10.14 -12.91
CA GLY A 348 23.82 -11.50 -13.17
C GLY A 348 23.80 -12.35 -11.90
N GLY A 349 24.82 -13.19 -11.68
CA GLY A 349 24.91 -14.05 -10.50
C GLY A 349 24.83 -13.29 -9.17
N TYR A 350 25.32 -12.06 -9.10
CA TYR A 350 25.20 -11.21 -7.92
C TYR A 350 23.77 -10.75 -7.66
N GLY A 351 22.96 -10.60 -8.70
CA GLY A 351 21.55 -10.26 -8.53
C GLY A 351 20.71 -11.38 -7.92
N TYR A 352 21.20 -12.62 -7.95
CA TYR A 352 20.57 -13.80 -7.36
C TYR A 352 21.09 -14.10 -5.95
N ALA A 353 22.13 -13.42 -5.48
CA ALA A 353 22.73 -13.61 -4.17
C ALA A 353 22.02 -12.72 -3.12
N ALA A 354 21.68 -13.30 -1.96
CA ALA A 354 20.96 -12.60 -0.88
C ALA A 354 21.75 -11.44 -0.24
N GLU A 355 23.06 -11.36 -0.47
CA GLU A 355 23.91 -10.24 -0.03
C GLU A 355 23.64 -8.93 -0.80
N TYR A 356 23.02 -9.04 -2.00
CA TYR A 356 22.70 -7.91 -2.87
C TYR A 356 21.20 -7.57 -2.78
N PRO A 357 20.81 -6.31 -2.99
CA PRO A 357 19.43 -5.87 -2.83
C PRO A 357 18.48 -6.37 -3.92
N MET A 358 18.99 -6.85 -5.06
CA MET A 358 18.21 -7.15 -6.27
C MET A 358 17.19 -8.27 -6.06
N GLU A 359 17.53 -9.32 -5.33
CA GLU A 359 16.62 -10.41 -5.02
C GLU A 359 15.46 -9.94 -4.11
N ARG A 360 15.75 -9.03 -3.17
CA ARG A 360 14.76 -8.43 -2.28
C ARG A 360 13.81 -7.52 -3.05
N HIS A 361 14.32 -6.74 -4.01
CA HIS A 361 13.47 -5.95 -4.90
C HIS A 361 12.48 -6.85 -5.67
N LEU A 362 12.94 -8.00 -6.15
CA LEU A 362 12.09 -8.95 -6.86
C LEU A 362 10.97 -9.48 -5.94
N ARG A 363 11.31 -9.93 -4.74
CA ARG A 363 10.34 -10.44 -3.76
C ARG A 363 9.27 -9.40 -3.43
N SER A 364 9.67 -8.15 -3.19
CA SER A 364 8.75 -7.06 -2.86
C SER A 364 7.89 -6.60 -4.05
N ALA A 365 8.43 -6.65 -5.28
CA ALA A 365 7.72 -6.14 -6.44
C ALA A 365 6.70 -7.13 -7.02
N VAL A 366 6.93 -8.44 -6.94
CA VAL A 366 6.06 -9.45 -7.57
C VAL A 366 4.62 -9.37 -7.03
N VAL A 367 4.45 -9.22 -5.72
CA VAL A 367 3.13 -9.19 -5.09
C VAL A 367 2.30 -7.96 -5.51
N THR A 368 2.94 -6.87 -5.93
CA THR A 368 2.25 -5.63 -6.29
C THR A 368 1.27 -5.80 -7.46
N THR A 369 1.52 -6.77 -8.36
CA THR A 369 0.62 -7.09 -9.48
C THR A 369 -0.54 -8.00 -9.06
N ILE A 370 -0.59 -8.48 -7.81
CA ILE A 370 -1.55 -9.45 -7.29
C ILE A 370 -2.55 -8.78 -6.36
N TYR A 371 -2.10 -8.12 -5.28
CA TYR A 371 -2.97 -7.50 -4.29
C TYR A 371 -3.70 -6.27 -4.81
N GLY A 372 -4.75 -5.81 -4.09
CA GLY A 372 -5.57 -4.65 -4.49
C GLY A 372 -6.25 -4.83 -5.86
N GLY A 373 -6.57 -6.08 -6.22
CA GLY A 373 -7.04 -6.51 -7.54
C GLY A 373 -5.89 -6.76 -8.50
N THR A 374 -5.83 -7.99 -9.05
CA THR A 374 -4.75 -8.41 -9.96
C THR A 374 -4.66 -7.49 -11.19
N SER A 375 -3.54 -7.56 -11.91
CA SER A 375 -3.37 -6.84 -13.19
C SER A 375 -4.49 -7.14 -14.18
N GLU A 376 -5.05 -8.36 -14.17
CA GLU A 376 -6.18 -8.78 -14.98
C GLU A 376 -7.46 -8.07 -14.53
N ILE A 377 -7.71 -7.98 -13.21
CA ILE A 377 -8.86 -7.24 -12.67
C ILE A 377 -8.76 -5.76 -13.02
N GLN A 378 -7.58 -5.14 -12.96
CA GLN A 378 -7.43 -3.74 -13.40
C GLN A 378 -7.80 -3.60 -14.88
N ARG A 379 -7.33 -4.53 -15.74
CA ARG A 379 -7.69 -4.53 -17.18
C ARG A 379 -9.19 -4.71 -17.40
N ASN A 380 -9.85 -5.59 -16.63
CA ASN A 380 -11.30 -5.77 -16.71
C ASN A 380 -12.06 -4.49 -16.33
N ILE A 381 -11.62 -3.76 -15.29
CA ILE A 381 -12.23 -2.50 -14.90
C ILE A 381 -12.07 -1.46 -16.00
N ILE A 382 -10.86 -1.31 -16.54
CA ILE A 382 -10.59 -0.38 -17.64
C ILE A 382 -11.44 -0.74 -18.87
N ALA A 383 -11.46 -2.01 -19.29
CA ALA A 383 -12.23 -2.47 -20.43
C ALA A 383 -13.74 -2.15 -20.28
N LYS A 384 -14.30 -2.42 -19.08
CA LYS A 384 -15.69 -2.09 -18.77
C LYS A 384 -15.99 -0.58 -18.89
N THR A 385 -15.06 0.29 -18.48
CA THR A 385 -15.25 1.75 -18.61
C THR A 385 -15.13 2.23 -20.05
N LEU A 386 -14.47 1.45 -20.93
CA LEU A 386 -14.39 1.68 -22.37
C LEU A 386 -15.62 1.12 -23.13
N GLY A 387 -16.55 0.46 -22.44
CA GLY A 387 -17.75 -0.13 -23.03
C GLY A 387 -17.54 -1.52 -23.68
N LEU A 388 -16.45 -2.22 -23.30
CA LEU A 388 -16.13 -3.58 -23.79
C LEU A 388 -16.67 -4.67 -22.86
#